data_78dd900b6dcf313494a3c8073a6df6fd
#
_entry.id   78dd900b6dcf313494a3c8073a6df6fd
#
_cell.length_a   1.000
_cell.length_b   1.000
_cell.length_c   1.000
_cell.angle_alpha   90.00
_cell.angle_beta   90.00
_cell.angle_gamma   90.00
#
_symmetry.space_group_name_H-M   'P 1'
#
loop_
_entity.id
_entity.type
_entity.pdbx_description
1 polymer ?
#
loop_
_entity_poly.entity_id
_entity_poly.type
_entity_poly.pdbx_seq_one_letter_code
_entity_poly.pdbx_strand_id
1 'polypeptide(L)'
;MSQNQVLFTPFQVGALTLPNRLVLAPMTRSRANNEGNVPTDSTVKYYVQRASAGLLITEGSQISQQGVGYIYTPGIYSEAQVAGWKKVTDAVHAAGGRIFIQLWHVGAISHPFFQNGELPVAPSAIKPVGVKAFTANGMEEIPTPRALATEEVKATVEDFRKAAENAKKAGFDGVEIHGANGYLVDQFIQDSTNQRTDEYGGSVENRARFALEVVQAAVDVLGADRVGIRLSPTGNVGGIHDSNRLATFSYVTEQFNKFGLAYLHVIEALPGHPMAAKAGQEPVGPALRKIFTGPFILNGGYTQETAEHALNNNEADLIAFGVPYIANPDLVERYQQGASLNTPDQATFYGGDDHGYIDYPSLQEQGAEAEVKQDIVQY
;
A
#
# COMPACT_ATOMS: atom_id res chain seq x y z
N MET A 1 28.42 -22.09 -7.28
CA MET A 1 28.64 -20.70 -7.71
C MET A 1 27.33 -19.97 -7.47
N SER A 2 27.27 -19.11 -6.46
CA SER A 2 26.07 -18.30 -6.21
C SER A 2 25.87 -17.38 -7.43
N GLN A 3 24.84 -17.63 -8.22
CA GLN A 3 24.35 -16.63 -9.15
C GLN A 3 24.13 -15.35 -8.33
N ASN A 4 24.69 -14.22 -8.77
CA ASN A 4 24.36 -12.91 -8.18
C ASN A 4 22.85 -12.74 -8.25
N GLN A 5 22.17 -12.97 -7.13
CA GLN A 5 20.72 -12.82 -7.05
C GLN A 5 20.40 -11.33 -7.16
N VAL A 6 19.77 -10.93 -8.25
CA VAL A 6 19.48 -9.53 -8.55
C VAL A 6 18.61 -8.86 -7.47
N LEU A 7 17.79 -9.66 -6.79
CA LEU A 7 16.93 -9.22 -5.69
C LEU A 7 17.69 -8.50 -4.56
N PHE A 8 18.97 -8.86 -4.34
CA PHE A 8 19.81 -8.27 -3.28
C PHE A 8 20.79 -7.21 -3.79
N THR A 9 20.63 -6.78 -5.03
CA THR A 9 21.47 -5.70 -5.58
C THR A 9 20.86 -4.33 -5.26
N PRO A 10 21.70 -3.30 -5.02
CA PRO A 10 21.20 -1.93 -4.85
C PRO A 10 20.43 -1.42 -6.06
N PHE A 11 19.47 -0.55 -5.82
CA PHE A 11 18.68 0.08 -6.87
C PHE A 11 18.30 1.53 -6.53
N GLN A 12 18.27 2.40 -7.53
CA GLN A 12 17.90 3.80 -7.35
C GLN A 12 16.39 3.99 -7.54
N VAL A 13 15.73 4.54 -6.51
CA VAL A 13 14.31 4.91 -6.54
C VAL A 13 14.20 6.39 -6.21
N GLY A 14 13.91 7.22 -7.20
CA GLY A 14 13.86 8.65 -7.03
C GLY A 14 15.13 9.18 -6.35
N ALA A 15 14.99 9.86 -5.22
CA ALA A 15 16.09 10.41 -4.44
C ALA A 15 16.85 9.36 -3.60
N LEU A 16 16.40 8.11 -3.53
CA LEU A 16 16.92 7.11 -2.60
C LEU A 16 17.72 6.01 -3.32
N THR A 17 18.85 5.63 -2.74
CA THR A 17 19.53 4.39 -3.08
C THR A 17 19.09 3.30 -2.10
N LEU A 18 18.39 2.29 -2.59
CA LEU A 18 17.92 1.13 -1.82
C LEU A 18 19.02 0.07 -1.77
N PRO A 19 19.24 -0.62 -0.62
CA PRO A 19 20.27 -1.64 -0.49
C PRO A 19 19.93 -2.95 -1.22
N ASN A 20 18.66 -3.20 -1.48
CA ASN A 20 18.14 -4.37 -2.16
C ASN A 20 16.81 -4.01 -2.85
N ARG A 21 16.23 -4.97 -3.59
CA ARG A 21 14.99 -4.77 -4.38
C ARG A 21 13.74 -5.34 -3.73
N LEU A 22 13.81 -5.73 -2.45
CA LEU A 22 12.65 -6.16 -1.68
C LEU A 22 11.92 -4.96 -1.10
N VAL A 23 10.63 -4.90 -1.31
CA VAL A 23 9.76 -3.86 -0.75
C VAL A 23 8.78 -4.49 0.23
N LEU A 24 8.65 -3.91 1.44
CA LEU A 24 7.51 -4.23 2.31
C LEU A 24 6.26 -3.63 1.68
N ALA A 25 5.36 -4.47 1.22
CA ALA A 25 4.08 -4.02 0.65
C ALA A 25 3.21 -3.32 1.70
N PRO A 26 2.41 -2.31 1.32
CA PRO A 26 1.46 -1.68 2.22
C PRO A 26 0.38 -2.67 2.63
N MET A 27 0.26 -2.93 3.93
CA MET A 27 -0.70 -3.89 4.49
C MET A 27 -1.37 -3.31 5.71
N THR A 28 -2.69 -3.21 5.69
CA THR A 28 -3.48 -2.83 6.85
C THR A 28 -3.31 -3.88 7.97
N ARG A 29 -2.96 -3.42 9.18
CA ARG A 29 -2.80 -4.29 10.33
C ARG A 29 -3.83 -4.00 11.42
N SER A 30 -4.53 -2.86 11.36
CA SER A 30 -5.62 -2.47 12.28
C SER A 30 -5.20 -2.52 13.75
N ARG A 31 -4.08 -1.89 14.11
CA ARG A 31 -3.53 -1.87 15.48
C ARG A 31 -3.36 -0.48 16.10
N ALA A 32 -3.95 0.55 15.45
CA ALA A 32 -4.07 1.88 16.03
C ALA A 32 -5.38 2.00 16.84
N ASN A 33 -5.55 1.13 17.83
CA ASN A 33 -6.76 0.97 18.65
C ASN A 33 -6.82 1.93 19.85
N ASN A 34 -6.40 3.16 19.66
CA ASN A 34 -6.42 4.22 20.64
C ASN A 34 -7.28 5.40 20.19
N GLU A 35 -7.50 6.35 21.08
CA GLU A 35 -8.16 7.59 20.74
C GLU A 35 -7.37 8.33 19.65
N GLY A 36 -8.02 8.67 18.56
CA GLY A 36 -7.43 9.38 17.41
C GLY A 36 -6.64 8.50 16.44
N ASN A 37 -6.66 7.17 16.57
CA ASN A 37 -5.99 6.23 15.66
C ASN A 37 -4.51 6.62 15.40
N VAL A 38 -3.77 6.80 16.48
CA VAL A 38 -2.35 7.19 16.48
C VAL A 38 -1.48 5.93 16.39
N PRO A 39 -0.40 5.92 15.58
CA PRO A 39 0.59 4.84 15.63
C PRO A 39 1.13 4.60 17.04
N THR A 40 1.24 3.32 17.43
CA THR A 40 1.63 2.90 18.78
C THR A 40 3.14 2.56 18.86
N ASP A 41 3.64 2.29 20.05
CA ASP A 41 5.02 1.80 20.21
C ASP A 41 5.21 0.42 19.55
N SER A 42 4.17 -0.42 19.50
CA SER A 42 4.19 -1.67 18.73
C SER A 42 4.28 -1.41 17.22
N THR A 43 3.66 -0.32 16.71
CA THR A 43 3.84 0.12 15.33
C THR A 43 5.30 0.50 15.05
N VAL A 44 5.96 1.20 15.96
CA VAL A 44 7.40 1.52 15.86
C VAL A 44 8.20 0.23 15.73
N LYS A 45 8.01 -0.71 16.65
CA LYS A 45 8.73 -2.00 16.65
C LYS A 45 8.48 -2.79 15.38
N TYR A 46 7.24 -2.85 14.89
CA TYR A 46 6.87 -3.55 13.67
C TYR A 46 7.68 -3.09 12.45
N TYR A 47 7.78 -1.78 12.24
CA TYR A 47 8.52 -1.24 11.09
C TYR A 47 10.03 -1.34 11.30
N VAL A 48 10.54 -1.12 12.50
CA VAL A 48 11.98 -1.27 12.81
C VAL A 48 12.47 -2.70 12.57
N GLN A 49 11.69 -3.70 12.98
CA GLN A 49 12.04 -5.11 12.73
C GLN A 49 12.20 -5.45 11.24
N ARG A 50 11.61 -4.66 10.35
CA ARG A 50 11.61 -4.86 8.89
C ARG A 50 12.53 -3.87 8.15
N ALA A 51 13.35 -3.13 8.88
CA ALA A 51 14.19 -2.05 8.32
C ALA A 51 15.26 -2.55 7.34
N SER A 52 15.56 -3.85 7.27
CA SER A 52 16.46 -4.44 6.26
C SER A 52 15.84 -4.49 4.85
N ALA A 53 14.52 -4.32 4.70
CA ALA A 53 13.88 -4.17 3.39
C ALA A 53 14.47 -2.98 2.63
N GLY A 54 14.58 -3.11 1.30
CA GLY A 54 15.02 -2.01 0.44
C GLY A 54 14.18 -0.76 0.62
N LEU A 55 12.86 -0.93 0.68
CA LEU A 55 11.89 0.12 0.96
C LEU A 55 10.75 -0.44 1.82
N LEU A 56 10.38 0.31 2.85
CA LEU A 56 9.15 0.08 3.61
C LEU A 56 8.04 0.97 3.07
N ILE A 57 6.88 0.41 2.73
CA ILE A 57 5.66 1.19 2.48
C ILE A 57 4.70 0.88 3.63
N THR A 58 4.25 1.89 4.35
CA THR A 58 3.37 1.68 5.49
C THR A 58 2.02 1.13 5.09
N GLU A 59 1.29 0.61 6.07
CA GLU A 59 -0.16 0.44 5.95
C GLU A 59 -0.84 1.72 5.48
N GLY A 60 -1.98 1.57 4.78
CA GLY A 60 -2.80 2.70 4.35
C GLY A 60 -3.15 3.60 5.53
N SER A 61 -2.86 4.89 5.41
CA SER A 61 -3.08 5.90 6.44
C SER A 61 -4.00 6.97 5.90
N GLN A 62 -5.12 7.19 6.61
CA GLN A 62 -6.16 8.09 6.11
C GLN A 62 -5.68 9.54 6.06
N ILE A 63 -6.05 10.22 4.97
CA ILE A 63 -5.74 11.63 4.74
C ILE A 63 -6.69 12.59 5.48
N SER A 64 -7.85 12.09 5.90
CA SER A 64 -8.90 12.84 6.59
C SER A 64 -9.86 11.88 7.32
N GLN A 65 -10.73 12.41 8.20
CA GLN A 65 -11.79 11.62 8.82
C GLN A 65 -12.74 11.02 7.77
N GLN A 66 -13.02 11.75 6.71
CA GLN A 66 -13.88 11.27 5.60
C GLN A 66 -13.26 10.06 4.89
N GLY A 67 -11.92 9.92 4.91
CA GLY A 67 -11.21 8.80 4.32
C GLY A 67 -11.26 7.49 5.11
N VAL A 68 -11.80 7.49 6.34
CA VAL A 68 -11.81 6.30 7.21
C VAL A 68 -12.89 5.31 6.79
N GLY A 69 -12.55 4.01 6.76
CA GLY A 69 -13.49 2.93 6.45
C GLY A 69 -13.21 1.61 7.14
N TYR A 70 -12.14 1.57 7.94
CA TYR A 70 -11.74 0.37 8.70
C TYR A 70 -11.39 0.73 10.12
N ILE A 71 -11.77 -0.15 11.06
CA ILE A 71 -11.49 0.05 12.48
C ILE A 71 -9.96 -0.03 12.75
N TYR A 72 -9.50 0.80 13.67
CA TYR A 72 -8.12 0.79 14.18
C TYR A 72 -7.02 1.00 13.13
N THR A 73 -7.34 1.67 12.04
CA THR A 73 -6.35 2.05 11.03
C THR A 73 -5.81 3.46 11.31
N PRO A 74 -4.50 3.68 11.17
CA PRO A 74 -3.90 4.98 11.50
C PRO A 74 -4.23 6.03 10.44
N GLY A 75 -4.23 7.29 10.86
CA GLY A 75 -4.31 8.44 9.96
C GLY A 75 -3.02 9.24 9.89
N ILE A 76 -3.03 10.30 9.07
CA ILE A 76 -1.96 11.29 8.93
C ILE A 76 -2.53 12.73 8.86
N TYR A 77 -3.71 12.95 9.44
CA TYR A 77 -4.44 14.22 9.35
C TYR A 77 -4.51 15.00 10.67
N SER A 78 -4.03 14.42 11.78
CA SER A 78 -3.96 15.10 13.08
C SER A 78 -2.52 15.26 13.58
N GLU A 79 -2.25 16.27 14.40
CA GLU A 79 -0.94 16.50 15.00
C GLU A 79 -0.49 15.29 15.85
N ALA A 80 -1.40 14.61 16.54
CA ALA A 80 -1.09 13.42 17.33
C ALA A 80 -0.64 12.26 16.42
N GLN A 81 -1.31 12.06 15.28
CA GLN A 81 -0.92 11.05 14.28
C GLN A 81 0.45 11.38 13.67
N VAL A 82 0.70 12.64 13.33
CA VAL A 82 2.02 13.11 12.84
C VAL A 82 3.12 12.82 13.86
N ALA A 83 2.88 13.13 15.14
CA ALA A 83 3.84 12.84 16.22
C ALA A 83 4.06 11.34 16.43
N GLY A 84 3.00 10.52 16.30
CA GLY A 84 3.11 9.06 16.35
C GLY A 84 3.93 8.50 15.20
N TRP A 85 3.66 8.92 13.96
CA TRP A 85 4.43 8.54 12.79
C TRP A 85 5.88 9.01 12.85
N LYS A 86 6.14 10.20 13.44
CA LYS A 86 7.51 10.68 13.61
C LYS A 86 8.35 9.73 14.47
N LYS A 87 7.80 9.12 15.50
CA LYS A 87 8.51 8.09 16.28
C LYS A 87 8.88 6.88 15.41
N VAL A 88 7.98 6.48 14.50
CA VAL A 88 8.22 5.37 13.57
C VAL A 88 9.36 5.71 12.61
N THR A 89 9.30 6.88 11.95
CA THR A 89 10.31 7.28 10.96
C THR A 89 11.68 7.46 11.59
N ASP A 90 11.77 8.14 12.75
CA ASP A 90 13.01 8.34 13.47
C ASP A 90 13.68 6.99 13.83
N ALA A 91 12.89 6.02 14.32
CA ALA A 91 13.40 4.69 14.70
C ALA A 91 13.79 3.84 13.47
N VAL A 92 13.03 3.89 12.40
CA VAL A 92 13.35 3.19 11.15
C VAL A 92 14.63 3.75 10.53
N HIS A 93 14.79 5.08 10.49
CA HIS A 93 16.01 5.72 9.99
C HIS A 93 17.23 5.40 10.87
N ALA A 94 17.07 5.37 12.21
CA ALA A 94 18.14 4.94 13.11
C ALA A 94 18.58 3.49 12.86
N ALA A 95 17.67 2.63 12.39
CA ALA A 95 17.97 1.27 11.95
C ALA A 95 18.47 1.16 10.50
N GLY A 96 18.67 2.29 9.79
CA GLY A 96 19.13 2.35 8.41
C GLY A 96 18.08 2.08 7.35
N GLY A 97 16.81 1.99 7.74
CA GLY A 97 15.67 1.76 6.83
C GLY A 97 15.26 3.00 6.05
N ARG A 98 14.42 2.81 5.04
CA ARG A 98 13.79 3.84 4.20
C ARG A 98 12.30 3.58 4.18
N ILE A 99 11.50 4.62 4.41
CA ILE A 99 10.07 4.43 4.65
C ILE A 99 9.21 5.49 3.96
N PHE A 100 8.26 5.02 3.14
CA PHE A 100 7.18 5.82 2.54
C PHE A 100 5.87 5.55 3.29
N ILE A 101 5.01 6.56 3.42
CA ILE A 101 3.65 6.37 3.92
C ILE A 101 2.66 6.24 2.76
N GLN A 102 1.75 5.27 2.84
CA GLN A 102 0.66 5.17 1.88
C GLN A 102 -0.50 6.07 2.29
N LEU A 103 -0.82 7.08 1.46
CA LEU A 103 -1.93 8.01 1.66
C LEU A 103 -3.22 7.41 1.13
N TRP A 104 -4.25 7.35 1.98
CA TRP A 104 -5.43 6.54 1.75
C TRP A 104 -6.73 7.30 1.99
N HIS A 105 -7.69 7.13 1.10
CA HIS A 105 -9.09 7.49 1.25
C HIS A 105 -9.94 6.34 0.68
N VAL A 106 -10.76 5.72 1.50
CA VAL A 106 -11.47 4.49 1.11
C VAL A 106 -12.63 4.74 0.14
N GLY A 107 -13.11 5.97 0.02
CA GLY A 107 -14.25 6.29 -0.84
C GLY A 107 -15.53 5.55 -0.41
N ALA A 108 -16.16 4.87 -1.35
CA ALA A 108 -17.39 4.12 -1.14
C ALA A 108 -17.28 2.97 -0.12
N ILE A 109 -16.06 2.45 0.12
CA ILE A 109 -15.85 1.30 1.03
C ILE A 109 -15.73 1.79 2.47
N SER A 110 -16.82 2.36 2.99
CA SER A 110 -16.95 2.87 4.35
C SER A 110 -18.37 2.67 4.88
N HIS A 111 -18.63 3.12 6.09
CA HIS A 111 -19.90 2.97 6.77
C HIS A 111 -20.19 4.22 7.61
N PRO A 112 -21.46 4.60 7.85
CA PRO A 112 -21.84 5.71 8.73
C PRO A 112 -21.20 5.68 10.12
N PHE A 113 -20.86 4.49 10.63
CA PHE A 113 -20.09 4.31 11.86
C PHE A 113 -18.78 5.13 11.86
N PHE A 114 -18.08 5.17 10.73
CA PHE A 114 -16.81 5.92 10.58
C PHE A 114 -17.02 7.37 10.16
N GLN A 115 -18.21 7.72 9.71
CA GLN A 115 -18.55 9.01 9.08
C GLN A 115 -19.44 9.89 9.98
N ASN A 116 -19.40 9.69 11.30
CA ASN A 116 -20.23 10.41 12.26
C ASN A 116 -21.75 10.34 11.94
N GLY A 117 -22.18 9.22 11.38
CA GLY A 117 -23.58 8.99 10.97
C GLY A 117 -23.90 9.37 9.53
N GLU A 118 -23.01 10.10 8.84
CA GLU A 118 -23.19 10.48 7.44
C GLU A 118 -22.88 9.32 6.48
N LEU A 119 -23.35 9.43 5.24
CA LEU A 119 -23.05 8.43 4.20
C LEU A 119 -21.59 8.53 3.76
N PRO A 120 -20.93 7.38 3.41
CA PRO A 120 -19.67 7.41 2.68
C PRO A 120 -19.75 8.22 1.40
N VAL A 121 -18.62 8.68 0.91
CA VAL A 121 -18.52 9.45 -0.33
C VAL A 121 -17.84 8.66 -1.44
N ALA A 122 -18.19 8.96 -2.68
CA ALA A 122 -17.65 8.31 -3.87
C ALA A 122 -17.72 9.25 -5.08
N PRO A 123 -17.11 8.88 -6.23
CA PRO A 123 -17.33 9.64 -7.46
C PRO A 123 -18.80 9.66 -7.89
N SER A 124 -19.51 8.56 -7.70
CA SER A 124 -20.92 8.37 -8.03
C SER A 124 -21.63 7.54 -6.94
N ALA A 125 -22.95 7.67 -6.82
CA ALA A 125 -23.76 6.95 -5.82
C ALA A 125 -23.96 5.47 -6.23
N ILE A 126 -22.88 4.70 -6.26
CA ILE A 126 -22.87 3.29 -6.67
C ILE A 126 -22.43 2.44 -5.47
N LYS A 127 -23.32 1.53 -5.04
CA LYS A 127 -23.07 0.66 -3.88
C LYS A 127 -21.97 -0.35 -4.20
N PRO A 128 -20.92 -0.48 -3.35
CA PRO A 128 -19.95 -1.56 -3.47
C PRO A 128 -20.61 -2.94 -3.30
N VAL A 129 -20.12 -3.94 -4.03
CA VAL A 129 -20.68 -5.30 -4.05
C VAL A 129 -19.69 -6.29 -3.46
N GLY A 130 -20.17 -7.25 -2.65
CA GLY A 130 -19.33 -8.34 -2.12
C GLY A 130 -18.34 -7.92 -1.02
N VAL A 131 -18.52 -6.74 -0.45
CA VAL A 131 -17.72 -6.23 0.68
C VAL A 131 -18.62 -5.75 1.80
N LYS A 132 -18.11 -5.84 3.04
CA LYS A 132 -18.78 -5.36 4.25
C LYS A 132 -17.83 -4.47 5.03
N ALA A 133 -18.36 -3.57 5.82
CA ALA A 133 -17.61 -2.78 6.77
C ALA A 133 -17.36 -3.58 8.06
N PHE A 134 -16.13 -3.60 8.55
CA PHE A 134 -15.82 -4.15 9.87
C PHE A 134 -15.80 -2.99 10.87
N THR A 135 -16.87 -2.89 11.65
CA THR A 135 -17.08 -1.87 12.69
C THR A 135 -16.90 -2.46 14.08
N ALA A 136 -17.02 -1.66 15.12
CA ALA A 136 -17.05 -2.16 16.49
C ALA A 136 -18.26 -3.06 16.79
N ASN A 137 -19.30 -3.01 15.96
CA ASN A 137 -20.49 -3.87 16.06
C ASN A 137 -20.36 -5.17 15.24
N GLY A 138 -19.24 -5.38 14.57
CA GLY A 138 -18.97 -6.51 13.69
C GLY A 138 -19.07 -6.16 12.21
N MET A 139 -19.44 -7.16 11.39
CA MET A 139 -19.52 -7.01 9.93
C MET A 139 -20.88 -6.41 9.53
N GLU A 140 -20.88 -5.18 9.04
CA GLU A 140 -22.08 -4.43 8.63
C GLU A 140 -22.11 -4.20 7.12
N GLU A 141 -23.33 -4.11 6.57
CA GLU A 141 -23.54 -3.82 5.15
C GLU A 141 -23.17 -2.39 4.82
N ILE A 142 -22.34 -2.21 3.80
CA ILE A 142 -21.98 -0.88 3.30
C ILE A 142 -23.21 -0.27 2.58
N PRO A 143 -23.66 0.95 2.95
CA PRO A 143 -24.76 1.61 2.26
C PRO A 143 -24.33 2.13 0.87
N THR A 144 -25.29 2.53 0.05
CA THR A 144 -24.99 3.30 -1.15
C THR A 144 -24.36 4.63 -0.74
N PRO A 145 -23.16 4.96 -1.24
CA PRO A 145 -22.51 6.22 -0.92
C PRO A 145 -23.23 7.40 -1.57
N ARG A 146 -22.95 8.62 -1.11
CA ARG A 146 -23.33 9.82 -1.86
C ARG A 146 -22.22 10.21 -2.83
N ALA A 147 -22.60 10.78 -3.97
CA ALA A 147 -21.63 11.35 -4.90
C ALA A 147 -21.02 12.64 -4.32
N LEU A 148 -19.72 12.80 -4.46
CA LEU A 148 -19.03 14.07 -4.16
C LEU A 148 -19.48 15.15 -5.14
N ALA A 149 -19.80 16.35 -4.63
CA ALA A 149 -19.92 17.53 -5.48
C ALA A 149 -18.54 17.90 -6.07
N THR A 150 -18.50 18.62 -7.19
CA THR A 150 -17.26 19.01 -7.86
C THR A 150 -16.30 19.75 -6.93
N GLU A 151 -16.82 20.66 -6.10
CA GLU A 151 -16.00 21.39 -5.11
C GLU A 151 -15.49 20.49 -3.98
N GLU A 152 -16.23 19.44 -3.61
CA GLU A 152 -15.75 18.45 -2.64
C GLU A 152 -14.62 17.56 -3.21
N VAL A 153 -14.64 17.28 -4.54
CA VAL A 153 -13.53 16.60 -5.21
C VAL A 153 -12.26 17.42 -5.08
N LYS A 154 -12.32 18.74 -5.34
CA LYS A 154 -11.20 19.67 -5.19
C LYS A 154 -10.73 19.76 -3.73
N ALA A 155 -11.65 19.78 -2.79
CA ALA A 155 -11.33 19.77 -1.35
C ALA A 155 -10.62 18.47 -0.94
N THR A 156 -10.99 17.34 -1.54
CA THR A 156 -10.32 16.06 -1.28
C THR A 156 -8.90 16.04 -1.84
N VAL A 157 -8.63 16.65 -3.00
CA VAL A 157 -7.27 16.87 -3.51
C VAL A 157 -6.44 17.66 -2.50
N GLU A 158 -7.01 18.71 -1.91
CA GLU A 158 -6.39 19.52 -0.87
C GLU A 158 -6.09 18.69 0.42
N ASP A 159 -6.95 17.73 0.78
CA ASP A 159 -6.69 16.83 1.90
C ASP A 159 -5.49 15.91 1.62
N PHE A 160 -5.33 15.42 0.39
CA PHE A 160 -4.11 14.69 -0.02
C PHE A 160 -2.87 15.57 0.08
N ARG A 161 -2.95 16.86 -0.31
CA ARG A 161 -1.84 17.80 -0.19
C ARG A 161 -1.43 18.00 1.26
N LYS A 162 -2.39 18.25 2.16
CA LYS A 162 -2.15 18.38 3.60
C LYS A 162 -1.56 17.10 4.21
N ALA A 163 -2.04 15.93 3.78
CA ALA A 163 -1.50 14.65 4.21
C ALA A 163 -0.02 14.49 3.76
N ALA A 164 0.34 14.91 2.56
CA ALA A 164 1.72 14.94 2.09
C ALA A 164 2.60 15.91 2.92
N GLU A 165 2.08 17.09 3.29
CA GLU A 165 2.76 18.02 4.20
C GLU A 165 2.98 17.39 5.58
N ASN A 166 1.98 16.71 6.11
CA ASN A 166 2.06 16.01 7.38
C ASN A 166 3.04 14.83 7.32
N ALA A 167 3.08 14.08 6.21
CA ALA A 167 4.08 13.05 5.97
C ALA A 167 5.51 13.62 5.99
N LYS A 168 5.72 14.77 5.35
CA LYS A 168 7.00 15.49 5.39
C LYS A 168 7.37 15.92 6.80
N LYS A 169 6.42 16.47 7.58
CA LYS A 169 6.62 16.83 9.01
C LYS A 169 6.96 15.60 9.88
N ALA A 170 6.31 14.47 9.60
CA ALA A 170 6.57 13.20 10.29
C ALA A 170 7.92 12.56 9.89
N GLY A 171 8.65 13.10 8.90
CA GLY A 171 9.97 12.63 8.50
C GLY A 171 9.97 11.45 7.53
N PHE A 172 8.88 11.16 6.83
CA PHE A 172 8.88 10.13 5.79
C PHE A 172 9.79 10.50 4.62
N ASP A 173 10.43 9.50 4.00
CA ASP A 173 11.27 9.67 2.82
C ASP A 173 10.44 10.00 1.57
N GLY A 174 9.17 9.66 1.57
CA GLY A 174 8.21 9.94 0.51
C GLY A 174 6.81 9.41 0.83
N VAL A 175 5.92 9.50 -0.16
CA VAL A 175 4.55 9.01 -0.06
C VAL A 175 4.19 8.10 -1.23
N GLU A 176 3.29 7.15 -0.97
CA GLU A 176 2.62 6.39 -2.02
C GLU A 176 1.14 6.78 -2.03
N ILE A 177 0.62 7.21 -3.18
CA ILE A 177 -0.82 7.44 -3.36
C ILE A 177 -1.50 6.08 -3.54
N HIS A 178 -2.51 5.80 -2.71
CA HIS A 178 -3.30 4.57 -2.84
C HIS A 178 -4.35 4.71 -3.95
N GLY A 179 -3.96 4.36 -5.17
CA GLY A 179 -4.81 4.37 -6.36
C GLY A 179 -5.29 2.98 -6.78
N ALA A 180 -5.45 2.06 -5.83
CA ALA A 180 -5.69 0.64 -6.09
C ALA A 180 -6.83 0.09 -5.23
N ASN A 181 -7.16 -1.19 -5.43
CA ASN A 181 -8.02 -2.01 -4.59
C ASN A 181 -9.45 -1.48 -4.40
N GLY A 182 -9.97 -0.73 -5.36
CA GLY A 182 -11.35 -0.23 -5.33
C GLY A 182 -11.58 0.93 -4.37
N TYR A 183 -10.54 1.65 -3.93
CA TYR A 183 -10.66 2.83 -3.08
C TYR A 183 -10.83 4.12 -3.91
N LEU A 184 -10.94 5.28 -3.28
CA LEU A 184 -11.43 6.50 -3.90
C LEU A 184 -10.72 6.86 -5.22
N VAL A 185 -9.40 6.85 -5.26
CA VAL A 185 -8.64 7.20 -6.48
C VAL A 185 -8.92 6.19 -7.59
N ASP A 186 -8.94 4.90 -7.28
CA ASP A 186 -9.28 3.82 -8.21
C ASP A 186 -10.75 3.95 -8.68
N GLN A 187 -11.68 4.32 -7.75
CA GLN A 187 -13.09 4.56 -8.05
C GLN A 187 -13.28 5.71 -9.06
N PHE A 188 -12.43 6.73 -9.04
CA PHE A 188 -12.46 7.80 -10.05
C PHE A 188 -11.97 7.33 -11.41
N ILE A 189 -10.92 6.50 -11.46
CA ILE A 189 -10.29 6.02 -12.70
C ILE A 189 -11.25 5.11 -13.49
N GLN A 190 -11.91 4.16 -12.80
CA GLN A 190 -12.66 3.10 -13.46
C GLN A 190 -14.11 3.47 -13.72
N ASP A 191 -14.62 3.17 -14.93
CA ASP A 191 -15.93 3.61 -15.41
C ASP A 191 -17.11 2.95 -14.68
N SER A 192 -16.94 1.75 -14.12
CA SER A 192 -18.01 1.09 -13.36
C SER A 192 -18.39 1.82 -12.06
N THR A 193 -17.49 2.62 -11.51
CA THR A 193 -17.69 3.37 -10.26
C THR A 193 -17.71 4.88 -10.45
N ASN A 194 -17.29 5.37 -11.62
CA ASN A 194 -17.34 6.77 -11.99
C ASN A 194 -18.26 7.01 -13.19
N GLN A 195 -19.49 7.39 -12.90
CA GLN A 195 -20.50 7.74 -13.90
C GLN A 195 -20.87 9.23 -13.83
N ARG A 196 -19.89 10.07 -13.47
CA ARG A 196 -20.05 11.52 -13.42
C ARG A 196 -20.15 12.10 -14.83
N THR A 197 -20.81 13.25 -14.92
CA THR A 197 -21.00 14.02 -16.17
C THR A 197 -20.29 15.36 -16.15
N ASP A 198 -19.55 15.66 -15.09
CA ASP A 198 -18.70 16.84 -14.95
C ASP A 198 -17.26 16.58 -15.45
N GLU A 199 -16.36 17.52 -15.16
CA GLU A 199 -14.93 17.45 -15.55
C GLU A 199 -14.14 16.26 -14.97
N TYR A 200 -14.71 15.50 -14.00
CA TYR A 200 -14.11 14.34 -13.38
C TYR A 200 -14.69 13.00 -13.86
N GLY A 201 -15.57 12.99 -14.87
CA GLY A 201 -16.22 11.79 -15.36
C GLY A 201 -16.42 11.74 -16.87
N GLY A 202 -16.92 10.62 -17.37
CA GLY A 202 -17.13 10.36 -18.79
C GLY A 202 -15.87 9.81 -19.48
N SER A 203 -15.11 10.62 -20.21
CA SER A 203 -13.92 10.18 -20.92
C SER A 203 -12.81 9.72 -19.98
N VAL A 204 -11.86 8.92 -20.49
CA VAL A 204 -10.72 8.45 -19.68
C VAL A 204 -9.87 9.61 -19.15
N GLU A 205 -9.76 10.69 -19.91
CA GLU A 205 -9.04 11.90 -19.51
C GLU A 205 -9.68 12.54 -18.28
N ASN A 206 -10.99 12.64 -18.27
CA ASN A 206 -11.74 13.20 -17.14
C ASN A 206 -11.69 12.28 -15.94
N ARG A 207 -11.85 10.96 -16.11
CA ARG A 207 -11.76 10.00 -15.01
C ARG A 207 -10.36 9.94 -14.38
N ALA A 208 -9.31 10.14 -15.17
CA ALA A 208 -7.93 10.21 -14.70
C ALA A 208 -7.61 11.51 -13.94
N ARG A 209 -8.39 12.59 -14.18
CA ARG A 209 -8.10 13.94 -13.65
C ARG A 209 -7.88 13.97 -12.15
N PHE A 210 -8.74 13.34 -11.38
CA PHE A 210 -8.61 13.31 -9.92
C PHE A 210 -7.29 12.67 -9.48
N ALA A 211 -6.91 11.52 -10.06
CA ALA A 211 -5.64 10.87 -9.75
C ALA A 211 -4.45 11.76 -10.10
N LEU A 212 -4.49 12.44 -11.25
CA LEU A 212 -3.42 13.35 -11.69
C LEU A 212 -3.30 14.57 -10.77
N GLU A 213 -4.41 15.15 -10.34
CA GLU A 213 -4.44 16.29 -9.42
C GLU A 213 -3.92 15.90 -8.02
N VAL A 214 -4.28 14.72 -7.51
CA VAL A 214 -3.76 14.17 -6.25
C VAL A 214 -2.24 13.96 -6.34
N VAL A 215 -1.76 13.37 -7.42
CA VAL A 215 -0.32 13.18 -7.65
C VAL A 215 0.39 14.54 -7.73
N GLN A 216 -0.15 15.51 -8.48
CA GLN A 216 0.42 16.86 -8.58
C GLN A 216 0.50 17.52 -7.20
N ALA A 217 -0.57 17.44 -6.40
CA ALA A 217 -0.60 18.01 -5.05
C ALA A 217 0.50 17.44 -4.13
N ALA A 218 0.76 16.12 -4.21
CA ALA A 218 1.84 15.49 -3.46
C ALA A 218 3.23 15.88 -4.01
N VAL A 219 3.39 15.97 -5.33
CA VAL A 219 4.62 16.38 -6.01
C VAL A 219 4.98 17.83 -5.66
N ASP A 220 4.02 18.73 -5.60
CA ASP A 220 4.23 20.13 -5.21
C ASP A 220 4.80 20.27 -3.79
N VAL A 221 4.48 19.33 -2.90
CA VAL A 221 4.95 19.32 -1.50
C VAL A 221 6.32 18.67 -1.34
N LEU A 222 6.54 17.53 -2.02
CA LEU A 222 7.66 16.63 -1.73
C LEU A 222 8.72 16.58 -2.84
N GLY A 223 8.37 16.96 -4.07
CA GLY A 223 9.12 16.63 -5.27
C GLY A 223 8.72 15.27 -5.85
N ALA A 224 8.76 15.13 -7.16
CA ALA A 224 8.30 13.94 -7.87
C ALA A 224 9.11 12.68 -7.50
N ASP A 225 10.39 12.84 -7.22
CA ASP A 225 11.33 11.80 -6.81
C ASP A 225 11.04 11.18 -5.42
N ARG A 226 10.00 11.68 -4.74
CA ARG A 226 9.51 11.20 -3.43
C ARG A 226 8.02 10.82 -3.44
N VAL A 227 7.42 10.72 -4.61
CA VAL A 227 6.01 10.35 -4.78
C VAL A 227 5.91 9.11 -5.66
N GLY A 228 5.28 8.06 -5.12
CA GLY A 228 4.86 6.88 -5.85
C GLY A 228 3.34 6.80 -5.92
N ILE A 229 2.83 5.96 -6.80
CA ILE A 229 1.40 5.63 -6.85
C ILE A 229 1.20 4.13 -7.05
N ARG A 230 0.19 3.57 -6.37
CA ARG A 230 -0.19 2.17 -6.51
C ARG A 230 -1.46 2.03 -7.31
N LEU A 231 -1.48 1.09 -8.28
CA LEU A 231 -2.61 0.74 -9.13
C LEU A 231 -2.94 -0.75 -9.04
N SER A 232 -4.21 -1.11 -9.29
CA SER A 232 -4.70 -2.49 -9.36
C SER A 232 -5.57 -2.70 -10.61
N PRO A 233 -4.98 -2.75 -11.81
CA PRO A 233 -5.74 -2.72 -13.06
C PRO A 233 -6.67 -3.92 -13.27
N THR A 234 -6.39 -5.07 -12.63
CA THR A 234 -7.22 -6.28 -12.68
C THR A 234 -7.98 -6.53 -11.37
N GLY A 235 -7.88 -5.61 -10.40
CA GLY A 235 -8.61 -5.68 -9.14
C GLY A 235 -10.13 -5.62 -9.33
N ASN A 236 -10.87 -6.26 -8.39
CA ASN A 236 -12.33 -6.29 -8.43
C ASN A 236 -12.98 -6.11 -7.06
N VAL A 237 -12.25 -5.59 -6.10
CA VAL A 237 -12.75 -5.35 -4.73
C VAL A 237 -13.95 -4.39 -4.78
N GLY A 238 -15.02 -4.74 -4.09
CA GLY A 238 -16.26 -3.94 -4.14
C GLY A 238 -17.02 -4.01 -5.47
N GLY A 239 -16.62 -4.92 -6.38
CA GLY A 239 -17.23 -5.06 -7.71
C GLY A 239 -16.69 -4.10 -8.75
N ILE A 240 -15.62 -3.33 -8.43
CA ILE A 240 -15.00 -2.39 -9.36
C ILE A 240 -14.46 -3.10 -10.61
N HIS A 241 -14.63 -2.49 -11.74
CA HIS A 241 -14.07 -2.92 -13.02
C HIS A 241 -14.08 -1.78 -14.02
N ASP A 242 -13.30 -1.89 -15.10
CA ASP A 242 -13.32 -0.95 -16.21
C ASP A 242 -13.67 -1.68 -17.50
N SER A 243 -14.47 -1.05 -18.35
CA SER A 243 -14.91 -1.62 -19.63
C SER A 243 -13.77 -1.80 -20.62
N ASN A 244 -12.71 -0.99 -20.50
CA ASN A 244 -11.48 -1.09 -21.30
C ASN A 244 -10.25 -0.80 -20.46
N ARG A 245 -9.98 -1.68 -19.48
CA ARG A 245 -8.90 -1.49 -18.51
C ARG A 245 -7.53 -1.27 -19.13
N LEU A 246 -7.23 -1.95 -20.24
CA LEU A 246 -5.94 -1.76 -20.92
C LEU A 246 -5.79 -0.31 -21.41
N ALA A 247 -6.79 0.23 -22.08
CA ALA A 247 -6.74 1.61 -22.58
C ALA A 247 -6.75 2.61 -21.41
N THR A 248 -7.61 2.40 -20.40
CA THR A 248 -7.72 3.29 -19.25
C THR A 248 -6.42 3.37 -18.45
N PHE A 249 -5.86 2.24 -18.04
CA PHE A 249 -4.64 2.23 -17.25
C PHE A 249 -3.39 2.57 -18.07
N SER A 250 -3.35 2.28 -19.38
CA SER A 250 -2.30 2.76 -20.27
C SER A 250 -2.29 4.29 -20.33
N TYR A 251 -3.44 4.92 -20.56
CA TYR A 251 -3.54 6.38 -20.55
C TYR A 251 -3.07 6.99 -19.23
N VAL A 252 -3.58 6.48 -18.10
CA VAL A 252 -3.19 6.96 -16.77
C VAL A 252 -1.68 6.85 -16.56
N THR A 253 -1.08 5.72 -16.95
CA THR A 253 0.36 5.47 -16.84
C THR A 253 1.19 6.41 -17.72
N GLU A 254 0.74 6.67 -18.96
CA GLU A 254 1.37 7.67 -19.83
C GLU A 254 1.37 9.07 -19.20
N GLN A 255 0.26 9.46 -18.54
CA GLN A 255 0.21 10.75 -17.87
C GLN A 255 1.18 10.80 -16.67
N PHE A 256 1.35 9.71 -15.92
CA PHE A 256 2.28 9.65 -14.79
C PHE A 256 3.74 9.82 -15.22
N ASN A 257 4.13 9.42 -16.44
CA ASN A 257 5.47 9.68 -16.96
C ASN A 257 5.84 11.16 -16.98
N LYS A 258 4.86 12.06 -17.10
CA LYS A 258 5.10 13.51 -17.16
C LYS A 258 5.58 14.09 -15.83
N PHE A 259 5.38 13.40 -14.73
CA PHE A 259 5.79 13.85 -13.39
C PHE A 259 7.22 13.45 -13.03
N GLY A 260 7.72 12.32 -13.53
CA GLY A 260 9.02 11.76 -13.11
C GLY A 260 8.96 11.17 -11.69
N LEU A 261 7.90 10.39 -11.41
CA LEU A 261 7.63 9.80 -10.10
C LEU A 261 8.74 8.86 -9.62
N ALA A 262 8.87 8.74 -8.30
CA ALA A 262 9.77 7.79 -7.65
C ALA A 262 9.53 6.35 -8.14
N TYR A 263 8.28 5.95 -8.28
CA TYR A 263 7.89 4.64 -8.84
C TYR A 263 6.41 4.58 -9.22
N LEU A 264 6.08 3.60 -10.06
CA LEU A 264 4.74 3.05 -10.23
C LEU A 264 4.68 1.66 -9.60
N HIS A 265 3.74 1.44 -8.68
CA HIS A 265 3.52 0.16 -7.99
C HIS A 265 2.25 -0.49 -8.54
N VAL A 266 2.37 -1.67 -9.13
CA VAL A 266 1.22 -2.40 -9.68
C VAL A 266 0.98 -3.68 -8.88
N ILE A 267 -0.22 -3.79 -8.30
CA ILE A 267 -0.69 -5.05 -7.75
C ILE A 267 -1.47 -5.81 -8.80
N GLU A 268 -0.89 -6.88 -9.27
CA GLU A 268 -1.50 -7.83 -10.19
C GLU A 268 -1.06 -9.23 -9.79
N ALA A 269 -1.98 -9.96 -9.15
CA ALA A 269 -1.64 -11.20 -8.50
C ALA A 269 -1.32 -12.30 -9.51
N LEU A 270 -0.27 -13.08 -9.23
CA LEU A 270 0.14 -14.23 -10.03
C LEU A 270 -0.95 -15.31 -10.07
N PRO A 271 -1.00 -16.13 -11.14
CA PRO A 271 -1.92 -17.26 -11.25
C PRO A 271 -1.86 -18.17 -10.00
N GLY A 272 -3.01 -18.54 -9.49
CA GLY A 272 -3.14 -19.35 -8.26
C GLY A 272 -3.28 -18.55 -6.97
N HIS A 273 -3.03 -17.25 -6.99
CA HIS A 273 -3.30 -16.38 -5.84
C HIS A 273 -4.81 -16.08 -5.74
N PRO A 274 -5.42 -15.96 -4.53
CA PRO A 274 -6.85 -15.66 -4.36
C PRO A 274 -7.32 -14.36 -5.03
N MET A 275 -6.42 -13.40 -5.20
CA MET A 275 -6.68 -12.13 -5.88
C MET A 275 -6.22 -12.12 -7.35
N ALA A 276 -5.86 -13.27 -7.92
CA ALA A 276 -5.48 -13.34 -9.32
C ALA A 276 -6.63 -12.92 -10.24
N ALA A 277 -6.27 -12.41 -11.42
CA ALA A 277 -7.23 -12.10 -12.46
C ALA A 277 -8.12 -13.32 -12.74
N LYS A 278 -9.41 -13.08 -12.96
CA LYS A 278 -10.35 -14.16 -13.30
C LYS A 278 -9.95 -14.82 -14.61
N ALA A 279 -10.31 -16.08 -14.78
CA ALA A 279 -10.08 -16.82 -16.02
C ALA A 279 -10.58 -16.01 -17.23
N GLY A 280 -9.71 -15.84 -18.23
CA GLY A 280 -9.98 -15.06 -19.43
C GLY A 280 -9.71 -13.55 -19.30
N GLN A 281 -9.21 -13.08 -18.18
CA GLN A 281 -8.70 -11.71 -18.03
C GLN A 281 -7.19 -11.70 -18.30
N GLU A 282 -6.78 -10.95 -19.32
CA GLU A 282 -5.37 -10.73 -19.60
C GLU A 282 -4.74 -9.77 -18.58
N PRO A 283 -3.50 -10.03 -18.15
CA PRO A 283 -2.77 -9.14 -17.28
C PRO A 283 -2.46 -7.81 -17.98
N VAL A 284 -2.58 -6.71 -17.25
CA VAL A 284 -2.32 -5.35 -17.74
C VAL A 284 -0.91 -4.88 -17.38
N GLY A 285 -0.37 -5.37 -16.26
CA GLY A 285 0.95 -4.99 -15.74
C GLY A 285 2.07 -5.01 -16.79
N PRO A 286 2.21 -6.05 -17.65
CA PRO A 286 3.22 -6.08 -18.70
C PRO A 286 3.12 -4.94 -19.72
N ALA A 287 1.91 -4.46 -20.02
CA ALA A 287 1.71 -3.29 -20.88
C ALA A 287 2.11 -2.01 -20.16
N LEU A 288 1.72 -1.85 -18.90
CA LEU A 288 2.09 -0.68 -18.09
C LEU A 288 3.62 -0.58 -17.89
N ARG A 289 4.30 -1.73 -17.70
CA ARG A 289 5.77 -1.77 -17.62
C ARG A 289 6.44 -1.22 -18.87
N LYS A 290 5.89 -1.48 -20.05
CA LYS A 290 6.43 -0.96 -21.32
C LYS A 290 6.19 0.54 -21.52
N ILE A 291 5.14 1.07 -20.90
CA ILE A 291 4.74 2.47 -20.98
C ILE A 291 5.49 3.31 -19.94
N PHE A 292 5.55 2.84 -18.69
CA PHE A 292 6.15 3.60 -17.60
C PHE A 292 7.68 3.60 -17.70
N THR A 293 8.28 4.78 -17.68
CA THR A 293 9.72 4.96 -17.90
C THR A 293 10.54 5.02 -16.59
N GLY A 294 9.88 5.12 -15.45
CA GLY A 294 10.50 5.14 -14.11
C GLY A 294 10.61 3.76 -13.47
N PRO A 295 11.05 3.70 -12.19
CA PRO A 295 11.08 2.48 -11.39
C PRO A 295 9.69 1.83 -11.29
N PHE A 296 9.64 0.50 -11.45
CA PHE A 296 8.40 -0.26 -11.52
C PHE A 296 8.39 -1.36 -10.46
N ILE A 297 7.40 -1.33 -9.57
CA ILE A 297 7.22 -2.32 -8.49
C ILE A 297 6.07 -3.26 -8.86
N LEU A 298 6.30 -4.56 -8.83
CA LEU A 298 5.24 -5.57 -8.91
C LEU A 298 4.93 -6.17 -7.54
N ASN A 299 3.66 -6.49 -7.34
CA ASN A 299 3.13 -7.12 -6.14
C ASN A 299 2.02 -8.12 -6.48
N GLY A 300 1.93 -9.22 -5.74
CA GLY A 300 0.82 -10.16 -5.89
C GLY A 300 1.23 -11.64 -5.88
N GLY A 301 1.68 -12.16 -4.73
CA GLY A 301 1.96 -13.57 -4.54
C GLY A 301 3.34 -14.03 -4.98
N TYR A 302 4.30 -13.12 -5.12
CA TYR A 302 5.68 -13.46 -5.46
C TYR A 302 6.37 -14.27 -4.36
N THR A 303 7.10 -15.30 -4.77
CA THR A 303 8.13 -15.99 -3.98
C THR A 303 9.51 -15.42 -4.32
N GLN A 304 10.57 -15.84 -3.61
CA GLN A 304 11.94 -15.46 -3.98
C GLN A 304 12.27 -15.85 -5.43
N GLU A 305 11.91 -17.07 -5.85
CA GLU A 305 12.18 -17.58 -7.19
C GLU A 305 11.44 -16.77 -8.27
N THR A 306 10.14 -16.54 -8.10
CA THR A 306 9.36 -15.77 -9.08
C THR A 306 9.75 -14.29 -9.10
N ALA A 307 10.20 -13.73 -7.98
CA ALA A 307 10.76 -12.39 -7.90
C ALA A 307 12.07 -12.26 -8.69
N GLU A 308 13.00 -13.18 -8.49
CA GLU A 308 14.25 -13.25 -9.27
C GLU A 308 13.96 -13.40 -10.78
N HIS A 309 12.98 -14.23 -11.14
CA HIS A 309 12.57 -14.38 -12.53
C HIS A 309 12.07 -13.05 -13.12
N ALA A 310 11.14 -12.37 -12.44
CA ALA A 310 10.59 -11.12 -12.92
C ALA A 310 11.65 -10.01 -13.06
N LEU A 311 12.57 -9.90 -12.09
CA LEU A 311 13.65 -8.92 -12.14
C LEU A 311 14.65 -9.20 -13.27
N ASN A 312 15.05 -10.48 -13.46
CA ASN A 312 15.97 -10.87 -14.53
C ASN A 312 15.39 -10.69 -15.93
N ASN A 313 14.05 -10.77 -16.07
CA ASN A 313 13.34 -10.56 -17.34
C ASN A 313 12.93 -9.09 -17.55
N ASN A 314 13.34 -8.17 -16.67
CA ASN A 314 12.96 -6.76 -16.71
C ASN A 314 11.43 -6.51 -16.66
N GLU A 315 10.67 -7.44 -16.08
CA GLU A 315 9.24 -7.29 -15.84
C GLU A 315 8.98 -6.28 -14.70
N ALA A 316 9.92 -6.16 -13.77
CA ALA A 316 9.93 -5.18 -12.69
C ALA A 316 11.36 -4.74 -12.36
N ASP A 317 11.48 -3.66 -11.58
CA ASP A 317 12.73 -3.21 -10.97
C ASP A 317 12.81 -3.59 -9.49
N LEU A 318 11.66 -3.70 -8.83
CA LEU A 318 11.49 -4.09 -7.42
C LEU A 318 10.28 -4.99 -7.27
N ILE A 319 10.29 -5.83 -6.23
CA ILE A 319 9.16 -6.70 -5.89
C ILE A 319 8.67 -6.39 -4.47
N ALA A 320 7.36 -6.14 -4.34
CA ALA A 320 6.73 -5.93 -3.04
C ALA A 320 6.15 -7.25 -2.51
N PHE A 321 6.54 -7.58 -1.28
CA PHE A 321 6.10 -8.77 -0.56
C PHE A 321 5.14 -8.37 0.57
N GLY A 322 3.95 -8.99 0.61
CA GLY A 322 2.96 -8.78 1.66
C GLY A 322 3.06 -9.86 2.74
N VAL A 323 2.31 -10.94 2.58
CA VAL A 323 2.19 -12.02 3.57
C VAL A 323 3.54 -12.57 4.05
N PRO A 324 4.58 -12.75 3.20
CA PRO A 324 5.90 -13.15 3.69
C PRO A 324 6.47 -12.21 4.76
N TYR A 325 6.31 -10.88 4.62
CA TYR A 325 6.79 -9.93 5.62
C TYR A 325 5.93 -9.89 6.91
N ILE A 326 4.67 -10.34 6.86
CA ILE A 326 3.89 -10.43 8.11
C ILE A 326 4.60 -11.34 9.11
N ALA A 327 4.98 -12.53 8.69
CA ALA A 327 5.55 -13.55 9.56
C ALA A 327 7.09 -13.56 9.62
N ASN A 328 7.76 -12.81 8.75
CA ASN A 328 9.22 -12.81 8.68
C ASN A 328 9.75 -11.37 8.72
N PRO A 329 9.99 -10.83 9.92
CA PRO A 329 10.55 -9.48 10.04
C PRO A 329 11.92 -9.35 9.35
N ASP A 330 12.68 -10.42 9.31
CA ASP A 330 14.00 -10.59 8.70
C ASP A 330 13.95 -11.30 7.33
N LEU A 331 12.94 -10.98 6.49
CA LEU A 331 12.73 -11.67 5.22
C LEU A 331 13.93 -11.58 4.28
N VAL A 332 14.64 -10.45 4.28
CA VAL A 332 15.86 -10.25 3.46
C VAL A 332 16.93 -11.27 3.83
N GLU A 333 17.20 -11.40 5.11
CA GLU A 333 18.20 -12.32 5.67
C GLU A 333 17.82 -13.77 5.41
N ARG A 334 16.53 -14.12 5.59
CA ARG A 334 16.03 -15.48 5.28
C ARG A 334 16.21 -15.84 3.83
N TYR A 335 15.86 -14.96 2.93
CA TYR A 335 16.05 -15.19 1.49
C TYR A 335 17.52 -15.27 1.10
N GLN A 336 18.38 -14.41 1.66
CA GLN A 336 19.83 -14.44 1.40
C GLN A 336 20.49 -15.76 1.84
N GLN A 337 20.02 -16.32 2.95
CA GLN A 337 20.56 -17.55 3.53
C GLN A 337 19.85 -18.81 3.05
N GLY A 338 18.78 -18.69 2.26
CA GLY A 338 17.93 -19.82 1.86
C GLY A 338 17.24 -20.48 3.05
N ALA A 339 16.96 -19.71 4.12
CA ALA A 339 16.35 -20.19 5.34
C ALA A 339 14.85 -20.38 5.18
N SER A 340 14.27 -21.27 5.98
CA SER A 340 12.81 -21.47 6.02
C SER A 340 12.09 -20.23 6.53
N LEU A 341 10.91 -19.97 5.97
CA LEU A 341 10.03 -18.90 6.41
C LEU A 341 9.17 -19.36 7.59
N ASN A 342 8.86 -18.42 8.49
CA ASN A 342 7.81 -18.60 9.49
C ASN A 342 6.45 -18.72 8.81
N THR A 343 5.57 -19.53 9.39
CA THR A 343 4.19 -19.66 8.90
C THR A 343 3.34 -18.50 9.43
N PRO A 344 2.67 -17.72 8.56
CA PRO A 344 1.81 -16.64 9.00
C PRO A 344 0.52 -17.18 9.64
N ASP A 345 0.11 -16.60 10.75
CA ASP A 345 -1.20 -16.85 11.36
C ASP A 345 -2.22 -15.85 10.82
N GLN A 346 -3.11 -16.31 9.94
CA GLN A 346 -4.12 -15.47 9.30
C GLN A 346 -5.11 -14.84 10.29
N ALA A 347 -5.34 -15.47 11.44
CA ALA A 347 -6.25 -14.94 12.47
C ALA A 347 -5.72 -13.64 13.09
N THR A 348 -4.42 -13.38 13.00
CA THR A 348 -3.74 -12.20 13.55
C THR A 348 -3.46 -11.10 12.52
N PHE A 349 -3.91 -11.24 11.28
CA PHE A 349 -3.62 -10.25 10.23
C PHE A 349 -4.20 -8.88 10.54
N TYR A 350 -5.38 -8.82 11.12
CA TYR A 350 -6.10 -7.58 11.39
C TYR A 350 -6.53 -7.48 12.86
N GLY A 351 -6.17 -6.36 13.50
CA GLY A 351 -6.53 -6.11 14.90
C GLY A 351 -5.72 -6.98 15.89
N GLY A 352 -6.15 -6.99 17.15
CA GLY A 352 -5.45 -7.68 18.23
C GLY A 352 -4.36 -6.81 18.88
N ASP A 353 -3.46 -7.48 19.57
CA ASP A 353 -2.32 -6.91 20.30
C ASP A 353 -0.98 -7.16 19.57
N ASP A 354 0.05 -7.44 20.32
CA ASP A 354 1.40 -7.72 19.80
C ASP A 354 1.51 -9.10 19.14
N HIS A 355 0.60 -10.03 19.49
CA HIS A 355 0.62 -11.37 18.92
C HIS A 355 0.32 -11.37 17.40
N GLY A 356 1.17 -12.06 16.63
CA GLY A 356 1.10 -12.08 15.18
C GLY A 356 1.43 -10.73 14.52
N TYR A 357 1.98 -9.78 15.29
CA TYR A 357 2.39 -8.47 14.83
C TYR A 357 3.89 -8.24 14.98
N ILE A 358 4.41 -8.35 16.21
CA ILE A 358 5.81 -8.08 16.55
C ILE A 358 6.51 -9.25 17.27
N ASP A 359 5.86 -10.39 17.38
CA ASP A 359 6.35 -11.58 18.10
C ASP A 359 6.82 -12.72 17.21
N TYR A 360 6.75 -12.58 15.88
CA TYR A 360 7.35 -13.56 14.98
C TYR A 360 8.87 -13.56 15.12
N PRO A 361 9.49 -14.74 15.38
CA PRO A 361 10.91 -14.80 15.67
C PRO A 361 11.76 -14.57 14.40
N SER A 362 12.86 -13.83 14.57
CA SER A 362 13.93 -13.75 13.59
C SER A 362 14.79 -15.00 13.58
N LEU A 363 15.63 -15.17 12.57
CA LEU A 363 16.65 -16.24 12.52
C LEU A 363 17.59 -16.20 13.71
N GLN A 364 17.99 -15.00 14.12
CA GLN A 364 18.89 -14.82 15.27
C GLN A 364 18.23 -15.31 16.56
N GLU A 365 16.96 -14.97 16.80
CA GLU A 365 16.22 -15.43 17.98
C GLU A 365 16.01 -16.96 17.94
N GLN A 366 15.71 -17.55 16.79
CA GLN A 366 15.57 -19.00 16.63
C GLN A 366 16.88 -19.74 16.88
N GLY A 367 18.02 -19.18 16.44
CA GLY A 367 19.35 -19.74 16.71
C GLY A 367 19.70 -19.73 18.19
N ALA A 368 19.45 -18.61 18.87
CA ALA A 368 19.67 -18.50 20.30
C ALA A 368 18.83 -19.48 21.14
N GLU A 369 17.54 -19.67 20.77
CA GLU A 369 16.68 -20.65 21.44
C GLU A 369 17.14 -22.10 21.21
N ALA A 370 17.71 -22.42 20.05
CA ALA A 370 18.24 -23.75 19.75
C ALA A 370 19.50 -24.05 20.57
N GLU A 371 20.39 -23.07 20.72
CA GLU A 371 21.59 -23.19 21.57
C GLU A 371 21.24 -23.40 23.04
N VAL A 372 20.28 -22.61 23.59
CA VAL A 372 19.82 -22.77 24.97
C VAL A 372 19.21 -24.16 25.23
N LYS A 373 18.44 -24.70 24.28
CA LYS A 373 17.86 -26.05 24.38
C LYS A 373 18.93 -27.15 24.34
N GLN A 374 19.99 -26.97 23.57
CA GLN A 374 21.11 -27.91 23.55
C GLN A 374 21.89 -27.93 24.86
N ASP A 375 22.12 -26.79 25.47
CA ASP A 375 22.80 -26.68 26.76
C ASP A 375 22.00 -27.30 27.90
N ILE A 376 20.66 -27.20 27.87
CA ILE A 376 19.78 -27.82 28.90
C ILE A 376 19.77 -29.36 28.77
N VAL A 377 19.93 -29.90 27.59
CA VAL A 377 19.91 -31.35 27.36
C VAL A 377 21.26 -32.02 27.75
N GLN A 378 22.32 -31.23 27.95
CA GLN A 378 23.65 -31.73 28.34
C GLN A 378 23.87 -31.77 29.85
N TYR A 379 22.91 -31.41 30.67
CA TYR A 379 22.88 -31.53 32.14
C TYR A 379 21.78 -32.52 32.57
#